data_2836854dd030b3f7e56f11c254e690e7
#
_entry.id   2836854dd030b3f7e56f11c254e690e7
#
_cell.length_a   1.000
_cell.length_b   1.000
_cell.length_c   1.000
_cell.angle_alpha   90.00
_cell.angle_beta   90.00
_cell.angle_gamma   90.00
#
_symmetry.space_group_name_H-M   'P 1'
#
loop_
_entity.id
_entity.type
_entity.pdbx_description
1 polymer ?
#
loop_
_entity_poly.entity_id
_entity_poly.type
_entity_poly.pdbx_seq_one_letter_code
_entity_poly.pdbx_strand_id
1 'polypeptide(L)'
;MFTQFDVLETIDMVEREHLDIRTITMGLSLFSCVRSTAEETAKNVYDLVCRRAEKIVKTASELSGEYGIPIVNKRVSVTPVSLISAAFPEKAPLIGKALDEAAATLGSDFLGGYSALVHKSTAAYERTFIKTIPEVLASTQRLCSSVNVGSTRSGINMEAVKLMGETFKAAAKLTAEKD
;
A
#
# COMPACT_ATOMS: atom_id res chain seq x y z
N MET A 1 23.05 -17.56 15.64
CA MET A 1 23.11 -19.01 15.88
C MET A 1 21.88 -19.34 16.73
N PHE A 2 20.95 -20.13 16.21
CA PHE A 2 19.74 -20.50 16.96
C PHE A 2 20.12 -21.41 18.12
N THR A 3 19.53 -21.16 19.27
CA THR A 3 19.69 -22.02 20.48
C THR A 3 18.59 -23.07 20.50
N GLN A 4 18.77 -24.12 21.29
CA GLN A 4 17.71 -25.12 21.52
C GLN A 4 16.43 -24.47 22.09
N PHE A 5 16.59 -23.42 22.88
CA PHE A 5 15.48 -22.67 23.44
C PHE A 5 14.65 -21.95 22.36
N ASP A 6 15.31 -21.30 21.40
CA ASP A 6 14.63 -20.63 20.28
C ASP A 6 13.80 -21.61 19.42
N VAL A 7 14.32 -22.85 19.26
CA VAL A 7 13.61 -23.92 18.52
C VAL A 7 12.38 -24.39 19.30
N LEU A 8 12.50 -24.61 20.61
CA LEU A 8 11.36 -25.02 21.44
C LEU A 8 10.28 -23.94 21.51
N GLU A 9 10.67 -22.69 21.64
CA GLU A 9 9.74 -21.55 21.62
C GLU A 9 9.00 -21.45 20.29
N THR A 10 9.70 -21.66 19.17
CA THR A 10 9.06 -21.68 17.82
C THR A 10 8.07 -22.82 17.69
N ILE A 11 8.38 -24.01 18.20
CA ILE A 11 7.46 -25.16 18.20
C ILE A 11 6.20 -24.85 19.03
N ASP A 12 6.38 -24.26 20.20
CA ASP A 12 5.28 -23.89 21.10
C ASP A 12 4.36 -22.84 20.44
N MET A 13 4.93 -21.84 19.75
CA MET A 13 4.20 -20.84 18.99
C MET A 13 3.33 -21.46 17.87
N VAL A 14 3.85 -22.47 17.16
CA VAL A 14 3.15 -23.08 16.03
C VAL A 14 2.14 -24.13 16.49
N GLU A 15 2.54 -25.05 17.40
CA GLU A 15 1.72 -26.20 17.78
C GLU A 15 0.70 -25.92 18.87
N ARG A 16 1.03 -25.05 19.84
CA ARG A 16 0.14 -24.73 20.95
C ARG A 16 -0.62 -23.42 20.79
N GLU A 17 0.08 -22.37 20.35
CA GLU A 17 -0.50 -21.04 20.25
C GLU A 17 -1.10 -20.76 18.87
N HIS A 18 -0.83 -21.63 17.88
CA HIS A 18 -1.30 -21.50 16.50
C HIS A 18 -1.01 -20.13 15.88
N LEU A 19 0.18 -19.57 16.19
CA LEU A 19 0.62 -18.28 15.68
C LEU A 19 1.08 -18.41 14.23
N ASP A 20 0.74 -17.41 13.43
CA ASP A 20 1.21 -17.24 12.06
C ASP A 20 1.87 -15.87 11.87
N ILE A 21 2.66 -15.72 10.79
CA ILE A 21 3.14 -14.43 10.36
C ILE A 21 2.09 -13.84 9.43
N ARG A 22 1.28 -12.94 9.96
CA ARG A 22 0.16 -12.35 9.23
C ARG A 22 0.58 -11.64 7.95
N THR A 23 1.69 -10.91 7.99
CA THR A 23 2.15 -10.12 6.86
C THR A 23 3.64 -9.83 6.96
N ILE A 24 4.37 -9.96 5.84
CA ILE A 24 5.64 -9.29 5.63
C ILE A 24 5.45 -8.10 4.69
N THR A 25 6.10 -6.99 4.98
CA THR A 25 5.94 -5.76 4.19
C THR A 25 7.31 -5.16 3.84
N MET A 26 7.54 -4.94 2.56
CA MET A 26 8.69 -4.17 2.07
C MET A 26 8.30 -2.71 1.88
N GLY A 27 9.02 -1.79 2.54
CA GLY A 27 8.85 -0.34 2.36
C GLY A 27 9.75 0.22 1.27
N LEU A 28 9.20 1.00 0.34
CA LEU A 28 9.95 1.62 -0.76
C LEU A 28 9.69 3.13 -0.84
N SER A 29 10.76 3.90 -1.00
CA SER A 29 10.66 5.34 -1.30
C SER A 29 10.51 5.57 -2.79
N LEU A 30 9.50 6.36 -3.18
CA LEU A 30 9.21 6.72 -4.57
C LEU A 30 9.70 8.11 -4.98
N PHE A 31 10.32 8.88 -4.09
CA PHE A 31 10.75 10.25 -4.41
C PHE A 31 11.72 10.32 -5.61
N SER A 32 12.55 9.32 -5.79
CA SER A 32 13.47 9.25 -6.94
C SER A 32 12.78 8.99 -8.29
N CYS A 33 11.51 8.59 -8.27
CA CYS A 33 10.72 8.30 -9.47
C CYS A 33 10.07 9.54 -10.09
N VAL A 34 9.96 10.65 -9.32
CA VAL A 34 9.27 11.86 -9.76
C VAL A 34 9.93 12.45 -11.00
N ARG A 35 9.11 12.77 -12.02
CA ARG A 35 9.48 13.42 -13.28
C ARG A 35 8.54 14.57 -13.56
N SER A 36 8.77 15.25 -14.67
CA SER A 36 7.95 16.39 -15.13
C SER A 36 6.55 15.98 -15.56
N THR A 37 6.35 14.73 -15.94
CA THR A 37 5.03 14.19 -16.35
C THR A 37 4.58 13.04 -15.45
N ALA A 38 3.25 12.85 -15.38
CA ALA A 38 2.66 11.75 -14.62
C ALA A 38 2.99 10.39 -15.27
N GLU A 39 3.03 10.34 -16.58
CA GLU A 39 3.29 9.16 -17.40
C GLU A 39 4.73 8.63 -17.14
N GLU A 40 5.72 9.52 -17.19
CA GLU A 40 7.11 9.15 -16.88
C GLU A 40 7.29 8.75 -15.42
N THR A 41 6.61 9.46 -14.51
CA THR A 41 6.62 9.13 -13.08
C THR A 41 6.02 7.74 -12.85
N ALA A 42 4.87 7.43 -13.45
CA ALA A 42 4.21 6.13 -13.34
C ALA A 42 5.10 4.99 -13.86
N LYS A 43 5.74 5.19 -15.02
CA LYS A 43 6.70 4.21 -15.58
C LYS A 43 7.86 3.95 -14.61
N ASN A 44 8.49 5.01 -14.09
CA ASN A 44 9.60 4.86 -13.16
C ASN A 44 9.19 4.20 -11.83
N VAL A 45 7.96 4.45 -11.37
CA VAL A 45 7.38 3.80 -10.20
C VAL A 45 7.24 2.30 -10.44
N TYR A 46 6.66 1.90 -11.56
CA TYR A 46 6.56 0.50 -11.95
C TYR A 46 7.94 -0.18 -11.98
N ASP A 47 8.89 0.38 -12.71
CA ASP A 47 10.24 -0.17 -12.88
C ASP A 47 10.98 -0.30 -11.53
N LEU A 48 10.84 0.70 -10.65
CA LEU A 48 11.50 0.69 -9.33
C LEU A 48 10.89 -0.38 -8.44
N VAL A 49 9.56 -0.47 -8.36
CA VAL A 49 8.86 -1.44 -7.52
C VAL A 49 9.17 -2.86 -7.97
N CYS A 50 9.06 -3.16 -9.28
CA CYS A 50 9.38 -4.47 -9.82
C CYS A 50 10.83 -4.88 -9.53
N ARG A 51 11.79 -3.99 -9.75
CA ARG A 51 13.21 -4.26 -9.50
C ARG A 51 13.54 -4.46 -8.03
N ARG A 52 12.97 -3.63 -7.13
CA ARG A 52 13.33 -3.67 -5.71
C ARG A 52 12.64 -4.78 -4.94
N ALA A 53 11.39 -5.09 -5.29
CA ALA A 53 10.60 -6.09 -4.61
C ALA A 53 10.59 -7.46 -5.31
N GLU A 54 11.41 -7.65 -6.36
CA GLU A 54 11.48 -8.88 -7.17
C GLU A 54 11.51 -10.18 -6.36
N LYS A 55 12.21 -10.17 -5.22
CA LYS A 55 12.44 -11.37 -4.42
C LYS A 55 11.48 -11.56 -3.24
N ILE A 56 10.56 -10.61 -2.99
CA ILE A 56 9.77 -10.63 -1.75
C ILE A 56 8.93 -11.91 -1.62
N VAL A 57 8.27 -12.34 -2.69
CA VAL A 57 7.40 -13.52 -2.68
C VAL A 57 8.22 -14.79 -2.54
N LYS A 58 9.31 -14.91 -3.30
CA LYS A 58 10.20 -16.05 -3.24
C LYS A 58 10.82 -16.21 -1.85
N THR A 59 11.39 -15.14 -1.31
CA THR A 59 12.02 -15.14 0.02
C THR A 59 11.00 -15.48 1.11
N ALA A 60 9.77 -14.96 1.03
CA ALA A 60 8.71 -15.30 1.98
C ALA A 60 8.36 -16.80 1.94
N SER A 61 8.29 -17.39 0.74
CA SER A 61 8.00 -18.82 0.59
C SER A 61 9.15 -19.69 1.10
N GLU A 62 10.40 -19.30 0.86
CA GLU A 62 11.59 -19.99 1.36
C GLU A 62 11.63 -19.97 2.89
N LEU A 63 11.42 -18.81 3.50
CA LEU A 63 11.39 -18.67 4.97
C LEU A 63 10.23 -19.45 5.59
N SER A 64 9.04 -19.39 4.99
CA SER A 64 7.89 -20.18 5.46
C SER A 64 8.18 -21.68 5.43
N GLY A 65 8.86 -22.17 4.38
CA GLY A 65 9.29 -23.58 4.31
C GLY A 65 10.40 -23.96 5.27
N GLU A 66 11.38 -23.05 5.49
CA GLU A 66 12.52 -23.31 6.38
C GLU A 66 12.12 -23.36 7.85
N TYR A 67 11.23 -22.44 8.29
CA TYR A 67 10.82 -22.33 9.67
C TYR A 67 9.51 -23.05 10.00
N GLY A 68 8.79 -23.55 8.99
CA GLY A 68 7.48 -24.17 9.19
C GLY A 68 6.37 -23.22 9.64
N ILE A 69 6.60 -21.88 9.57
CA ILE A 69 5.65 -20.86 10.00
C ILE A 69 4.99 -20.25 8.75
N PRO A 70 3.65 -20.28 8.62
CA PRO A 70 2.97 -19.68 7.47
C PRO A 70 3.16 -18.17 7.40
N ILE A 71 3.58 -17.64 6.25
CA ILE A 71 3.57 -16.21 5.95
C ILE A 71 2.37 -15.93 5.04
N VAL A 72 1.29 -15.41 5.65
CA VAL A 72 -0.02 -15.31 4.99
C VAL A 72 0.01 -14.30 3.83
N ASN A 73 0.47 -13.06 4.09
CA ASN A 73 0.48 -12.01 3.07
C ASN A 73 1.87 -11.45 2.81
N LYS A 74 2.20 -11.23 1.54
CA LYS A 74 3.38 -10.55 1.05
C LYS A 74 2.97 -9.19 0.50
N ARG A 75 3.42 -8.12 1.13
CA ARG A 75 2.95 -6.76 0.87
C ARG A 75 4.10 -5.81 0.51
N VAL A 76 3.83 -4.89 -0.40
CA VAL A 76 4.70 -3.74 -0.66
C VAL A 76 4.00 -2.48 -0.15
N SER A 77 4.74 -1.60 0.51
CA SER A 77 4.27 -0.28 0.95
C SER A 77 5.16 0.79 0.37
N VAL A 78 4.57 1.85 -0.17
CA VAL A 78 5.31 2.92 -0.83
C VAL A 78 5.04 4.28 -0.20
N THR A 79 5.90 5.26 -0.51
CA THR A 79 5.67 6.67 -0.19
C THR A 79 4.26 7.09 -0.58
N PRO A 80 3.52 7.85 0.25
CA PRO A 80 2.20 8.36 -0.10
C PRO A 80 2.17 9.01 -1.48
N VAL A 81 1.34 8.46 -2.37
CA VAL A 81 1.27 8.90 -3.77
C VAL A 81 0.86 10.37 -3.89
N SER A 82 0.06 10.89 -2.96
CA SER A 82 -0.28 12.33 -2.92
C SER A 82 0.94 13.24 -2.93
N LEU A 83 2.06 12.82 -2.30
CA LEU A 83 3.28 13.63 -2.24
C LEU A 83 4.02 13.65 -3.58
N ILE A 84 4.08 12.51 -4.28
CA ILE A 84 4.81 12.41 -5.54
C ILE A 84 3.98 12.86 -6.75
N SER A 85 2.66 12.97 -6.61
CA SER A 85 1.74 13.46 -7.62
C SER A 85 1.28 14.91 -7.40
N ALA A 86 1.88 15.64 -6.46
CA ALA A 86 1.44 16.98 -6.07
C ALA A 86 1.40 17.98 -7.25
N ALA A 87 2.27 17.82 -8.25
CA ALA A 87 2.30 18.66 -9.45
C ALA A 87 1.20 18.30 -10.50
N PHE A 88 0.62 17.10 -10.42
CA PHE A 88 -0.39 16.58 -11.34
C PHE A 88 -1.41 15.67 -10.64
N PRO A 89 -2.10 16.16 -9.59
CA PRO A 89 -2.93 15.33 -8.72
C PRO A 89 -4.11 14.67 -9.46
N GLU A 90 -4.62 15.27 -10.53
CA GLU A 90 -5.69 14.71 -11.37
C GLU A 90 -5.24 13.47 -12.16
N LYS A 91 -3.92 13.37 -12.45
CA LYS A 91 -3.31 12.24 -13.15
C LYS A 91 -2.74 11.18 -12.20
N ALA A 92 -2.89 11.34 -10.89
CA ALA A 92 -2.48 10.34 -9.90
C ALA A 92 -3.01 8.91 -10.18
N PRO A 93 -4.20 8.72 -10.79
CA PRO A 93 -4.67 7.39 -11.20
C PRO A 93 -3.70 6.61 -12.09
N LEU A 94 -2.87 7.26 -12.90
CA LEU A 94 -1.84 6.58 -13.72
C LEU A 94 -0.79 5.90 -12.83
N ILE A 95 -0.39 6.58 -11.74
CA ILE A 95 0.55 6.00 -10.77
C ILE A 95 -0.12 4.85 -10.02
N GLY A 96 -1.40 4.99 -9.64
CA GLY A 96 -2.17 3.93 -8.99
C GLY A 96 -2.24 2.65 -9.84
N LYS A 97 -2.54 2.77 -11.12
CA LYS A 97 -2.56 1.65 -12.07
C LYS A 97 -1.18 1.00 -12.22
N ALA A 98 -0.11 1.81 -12.36
CA ALA A 98 1.25 1.30 -12.45
C ALA A 98 1.67 0.52 -11.19
N LEU A 99 1.24 0.95 -10.00
CA LEU A 99 1.46 0.23 -8.75
C LEU A 99 0.70 -1.11 -8.70
N ASP A 100 -0.54 -1.14 -9.16
CA ASP A 100 -1.35 -2.37 -9.23
C ASP A 100 -0.76 -3.39 -10.22
N GLU A 101 -0.33 -2.92 -11.39
CA GLU A 101 0.37 -3.73 -12.39
C GLU A 101 1.71 -4.29 -11.85
N ALA A 102 2.47 -3.48 -11.12
CA ALA A 102 3.70 -3.92 -10.46
C ALA A 102 3.40 -5.00 -9.40
N ALA A 103 2.35 -4.82 -8.59
CA ALA A 103 1.93 -5.82 -7.61
C ALA A 103 1.52 -7.15 -8.28
N ALA A 104 0.82 -7.08 -9.40
CA ALA A 104 0.44 -8.24 -10.20
C ALA A 104 1.68 -8.96 -10.77
N THR A 105 2.62 -8.21 -11.33
CA THR A 105 3.88 -8.76 -11.88
C THR A 105 4.73 -9.45 -10.81
N LEU A 106 4.78 -8.89 -9.60
CA LEU A 106 5.52 -9.46 -8.46
C LEU A 106 4.81 -10.67 -7.83
N GLY A 107 3.51 -10.84 -8.06
CA GLY A 107 2.69 -11.81 -7.34
C GLY A 107 2.50 -11.44 -5.86
N SER A 108 2.65 -10.15 -5.50
CA SER A 108 2.36 -9.70 -4.14
C SER A 108 0.86 -9.64 -3.89
N ASP A 109 0.44 -9.91 -2.65
CA ASP A 109 -0.99 -9.94 -2.32
C ASP A 109 -1.60 -8.53 -2.32
N PHE A 110 -0.87 -7.56 -1.76
CA PHE A 110 -1.32 -6.17 -1.66
C PHE A 110 -0.18 -5.17 -1.87
N LEU A 111 -0.51 -4.00 -2.40
CA LEU A 111 0.37 -2.84 -2.47
C LEU A 111 -0.32 -1.62 -1.83
N GLY A 112 0.27 -1.11 -0.74
CA GLY A 112 -0.21 0.07 -0.04
C GLY A 112 0.57 1.32 -0.39
N GLY A 113 -0.09 2.48 -0.40
CA GLY A 113 0.56 3.77 -0.62
C GLY A 113 -0.19 4.73 -1.54
N TYR A 114 -1.33 4.31 -2.11
CA TYR A 114 -2.23 5.28 -2.75
C TYR A 114 -2.95 6.09 -1.67
N SER A 115 -2.19 6.95 -0.98
CA SER A 115 -2.56 7.55 0.29
C SER A 115 -2.23 9.04 0.36
N ALA A 116 -2.87 9.74 1.33
CA ALA A 116 -2.63 11.14 1.64
C ALA A 116 -2.49 11.36 3.15
N LEU A 117 -1.72 12.38 3.56
CA LEU A 117 -1.46 12.75 4.95
C LEU A 117 -2.04 14.12 5.26
N VAL A 118 -3.33 14.19 5.53
CA VAL A 118 -4.10 15.44 5.71
C VAL A 118 -4.46 15.75 7.15
N HIS A 119 -3.79 15.15 8.12
CA HIS A 119 -4.09 15.30 9.54
C HIS A 119 -3.91 16.74 10.09
N LYS A 120 -3.08 17.57 9.46
CA LYS A 120 -2.89 18.97 9.86
C LYS A 120 -3.81 19.93 9.11
N SER A 121 -3.90 19.75 7.80
CA SER A 121 -4.71 20.54 6.88
C SER A 121 -4.84 19.80 5.57
N THR A 122 -5.79 20.17 4.73
CA THR A 122 -5.98 19.60 3.40
C THR A 122 -5.63 20.62 2.33
N ALA A 123 -4.48 20.46 1.68
CA ALA A 123 -4.08 21.30 0.57
C ALA A 123 -4.95 21.05 -0.68
N ALA A 124 -4.95 21.99 -1.62
CA ALA A 124 -5.77 21.86 -2.85
C ALA A 124 -5.43 20.59 -3.66
N TYR A 125 -4.13 20.28 -3.82
CA TYR A 125 -3.69 19.08 -4.54
C TYR A 125 -4.08 17.78 -3.83
N GLU A 126 -4.07 17.76 -2.48
CA GLU A 126 -4.50 16.59 -1.70
C GLU A 126 -6.00 16.36 -1.81
N ARG A 127 -6.79 17.43 -1.82
CA ARG A 127 -8.22 17.36 -2.04
C ARG A 127 -8.55 16.78 -3.43
N THR A 128 -7.83 17.23 -4.45
CA THR A 128 -7.96 16.68 -5.81
C THR A 128 -7.56 15.21 -5.84
N PHE A 129 -6.43 14.86 -5.24
CA PHE A 129 -5.96 13.47 -5.14
C PHE A 129 -6.98 12.56 -4.45
N ILE A 130 -7.54 12.96 -3.29
CA ILE A 130 -8.50 12.15 -2.54
C ILE A 130 -9.75 11.83 -3.39
N LYS A 131 -10.20 12.76 -4.22
CA LYS A 131 -11.34 12.54 -5.12
C LYS A 131 -11.07 11.48 -6.21
N THR A 132 -9.81 11.16 -6.50
CA THR A 132 -9.47 10.09 -7.46
C THR A 132 -9.48 8.69 -6.85
N ILE A 133 -9.49 8.56 -5.51
CA ILE A 133 -9.43 7.28 -4.81
C ILE A 133 -10.54 6.31 -5.24
N PRO A 134 -11.83 6.71 -5.32
CA PRO A 134 -12.90 5.79 -5.71
C PRO A 134 -12.70 5.15 -7.08
N GLU A 135 -12.30 5.94 -8.07
CA GLU A 135 -12.06 5.47 -9.44
C GLU A 135 -10.89 4.49 -9.48
N VAL A 136 -9.80 4.83 -8.79
CA VAL A 136 -8.60 3.98 -8.76
C VAL A 136 -8.89 2.65 -8.10
N LEU A 137 -9.54 2.64 -6.92
CA LEU A 137 -9.89 1.39 -6.24
C LEU A 137 -10.88 0.55 -7.05
N ALA A 138 -11.81 1.19 -7.77
CA ALA A 138 -12.71 0.49 -8.67
C ALA A 138 -12.00 -0.12 -9.89
N SER A 139 -10.85 0.40 -10.31
CA SER A 139 -10.11 -0.05 -11.50
C SER A 139 -8.91 -0.95 -11.20
N THR A 140 -8.57 -1.17 -9.92
CA THR A 140 -7.42 -1.96 -9.45
C THR A 140 -7.87 -3.14 -8.60
N GLN A 141 -6.98 -4.13 -8.40
CA GLN A 141 -7.29 -5.36 -7.67
C GLN A 141 -6.46 -5.53 -6.39
N ARG A 142 -5.23 -5.04 -6.38
CA ARG A 142 -4.25 -5.25 -5.29
C ARG A 142 -3.87 -3.96 -4.58
N LEU A 143 -4.26 -2.82 -5.14
CA LEU A 143 -3.93 -1.52 -4.59
C LEU A 143 -4.77 -1.20 -3.36
N CYS A 144 -4.10 -0.78 -2.28
CA CYS A 144 -4.74 -0.32 -1.06
C CYS A 144 -4.58 1.20 -0.92
N SER A 145 -5.63 1.84 -0.41
CA SER A 145 -5.64 3.27 -0.12
C SER A 145 -5.85 3.54 1.37
N SER A 146 -5.26 4.63 1.85
CA SER A 146 -5.48 5.16 3.20
C SER A 146 -5.32 6.67 3.23
N VAL A 147 -6.11 7.34 4.06
CA VAL A 147 -5.97 8.78 4.27
C VAL A 147 -5.87 9.06 5.77
N ASN A 148 -4.75 9.65 6.19
CA ASN A 148 -4.54 9.99 7.58
C ASN A 148 -5.20 11.36 7.89
N VAL A 149 -6.33 11.34 8.57
CA VAL A 149 -7.15 12.50 8.89
C VAL A 149 -6.92 13.06 10.29
N GLY A 150 -6.11 12.39 11.12
CA GLY A 150 -5.87 12.83 12.50
C GLY A 150 -4.58 12.28 13.10
N SER A 151 -4.11 12.91 14.15
CA SER A 151 -3.01 12.42 14.98
C SER A 151 -3.18 12.89 16.42
N THR A 152 -2.53 12.22 17.36
CA THR A 152 -2.53 12.61 18.78
C THR A 152 -1.97 14.03 19.00
N ARG A 153 -1.13 14.48 18.08
CA ARG A 153 -0.45 15.78 18.15
C ARG A 153 -1.25 16.92 17.52
N SER A 154 -1.97 16.68 16.43
CA SER A 154 -2.70 17.70 15.67
C SER A 154 -4.21 17.63 15.85
N GLY A 155 -4.73 16.60 16.53
CA GLY A 155 -6.16 16.35 16.60
C GLY A 155 -6.71 15.78 15.30
N ILE A 156 -7.99 15.97 15.06
CA ILE A 156 -8.74 15.44 13.91
C ILE A 156 -9.07 16.57 12.94
N ASN A 157 -8.74 16.39 11.67
CA ASN A 157 -9.14 17.30 10.59
C ASN A 157 -10.56 16.96 10.13
N MET A 158 -11.57 17.68 10.65
CA MET A 158 -12.97 17.43 10.37
C MET A 158 -13.36 17.66 8.91
N GLU A 159 -12.66 18.57 8.20
CA GLU A 159 -12.84 18.75 6.75
C GLU A 159 -12.44 17.49 5.98
N ALA A 160 -11.29 16.91 6.33
CA ALA A 160 -10.83 15.66 5.74
C ALA A 160 -11.76 14.49 6.08
N VAL A 161 -12.32 14.42 7.29
CA VAL A 161 -13.31 13.40 7.69
C VAL A 161 -14.56 13.48 6.80
N LYS A 162 -15.08 14.70 6.57
CA LYS A 162 -16.23 14.90 5.65
C LYS A 162 -15.90 14.42 4.24
N LEU A 163 -14.74 14.85 3.70
CA LEU A 163 -14.29 14.46 2.37
C LEU A 163 -14.14 12.94 2.24
N MET A 164 -13.62 12.28 3.27
CA MET A 164 -13.50 10.81 3.30
C MET A 164 -14.85 10.11 3.35
N GLY A 165 -15.84 10.64 4.07
CA GLY A 165 -17.19 10.11 4.05
C GLY A 165 -17.81 10.13 2.64
N GLU A 166 -17.61 11.20 1.89
CA GLU A 166 -18.03 11.30 0.48
C GLU A 166 -17.26 10.31 -0.41
N THR A 167 -15.95 10.17 -0.17
CA THR A 167 -15.06 9.24 -0.89
C THR A 167 -15.46 7.78 -0.67
N PHE A 168 -15.73 7.37 0.57
CA PHE A 168 -16.21 6.00 0.87
C PHE A 168 -17.55 5.70 0.19
N LYS A 169 -18.48 6.64 0.24
CA LYS A 169 -19.78 6.48 -0.43
C LYS A 169 -19.63 6.33 -1.94
N ALA A 170 -18.73 7.11 -2.54
CA ALA A 170 -18.44 7.01 -3.98
C ALA A 170 -17.76 5.68 -4.34
N ALA A 171 -16.76 5.25 -3.55
CA ALA A 171 -16.09 3.97 -3.74
C ALA A 171 -17.08 2.80 -3.65
N ALA A 172 -17.90 2.75 -2.61
CA ALA A 172 -18.92 1.71 -2.43
C ALA A 172 -19.88 1.61 -3.61
N LYS A 173 -20.29 2.75 -4.19
CA LYS A 173 -21.16 2.74 -5.38
C LYS A 173 -20.47 2.18 -6.63
N LEU A 174 -19.18 2.49 -6.81
CA LEU A 174 -18.41 2.04 -7.98
C LEU A 174 -17.97 0.57 -7.89
N THR A 175 -17.95 0.01 -6.70
CA THR A 175 -17.54 -1.40 -6.48
C THR A 175 -18.72 -2.33 -6.17
N ALA A 176 -19.94 -1.84 -6.06
CA ALA A 176 -21.11 -2.61 -5.67
C ALA A 176 -21.43 -3.83 -6.57
N GLU A 177 -20.97 -3.82 -7.82
CA GLU A 177 -21.19 -4.92 -8.78
C GLU A 177 -19.99 -5.87 -8.90
N LYS A 178 -18.98 -5.70 -8.04
CA LYS A 178 -17.72 -6.48 -8.12
C LYS A 178 -17.61 -7.58 -7.05
N ASP A 179 -18.58 -7.72 -6.18
CA ASP A 179 -18.66 -8.76 -5.15
C ASP A 179 -19.39 -10.01 -5.65
#